data_4cebd937df08a39a8045e2fe5f7c52b7
#
_entry.id   4cebd937df08a39a8045e2fe5f7c52b7
#
_cell.length_a   1.000
_cell.length_b   1.000
_cell.length_c   1.000
_cell.angle_alpha   90.00
_cell.angle_beta   90.00
_cell.angle_gamma   90.00
#
_symmetry.space_group_name_H-M   'P 1'
#
loop_
_entity.id
_entity.type
_entity.pdbx_description
1 polymer ?
#
loop_
_entity_poly.entity_id
_entity_poly.type
_entity_poly.pdbx_seq_one_letter_code
_entity_poly.pdbx_strand_id
1 'polypeptide(L)'
;MRIDDRMRTRPHSTSEKTRGPGASRPSDTTAAAFARALEQQMDIQSRESMLERLDELRQELDNAGKRLDKSPTLTNYYLFMQNLKSITELVQSSAYRVVTVNAAALHEVVLTIDEQADELYQMVMAEQKDRVRITHQIMRIQGLVINMLS
;
A
#
# COMPACT_ATOMS: atom_id res chain seq x y z
N MET A 1 70.59 -20.92 -49.72
CA MET A 1 70.13 -20.66 -49.51
C MET A 1 69.21 -20.27 -49.09
N ARG A 2 68.71 -20.09 -48.84
CA ARG A 2 67.90 -19.59 -48.49
C ARG A 2 66.86 -19.55 -48.20
N ILE A 3 66.43 -19.39 -47.84
CA ILE A 3 65.50 -19.23 -47.61
C ILE A 3 64.63 -18.95 -47.26
N ASP A 4 64.31 -18.74 -47.04
CA ASP A 4 63.47 -18.38 -46.73
C ASP A 4 62.58 -18.24 -46.19
N ASP A 5 62.33 -18.02 -45.89
CA ASP A 5 61.55 -17.78 -45.39
C ASP A 5 60.65 -17.36 -45.08
N ARG A 6 60.72 -17.28 -45.16
CA ARG A 6 59.97 -16.76 -44.97
C ARG A 6 58.82 -16.67 -44.74
N MET A 7 58.64 -16.71 -44.59
CA MET A 7 57.62 -16.57 -44.48
C MET A 7 56.73 -16.43 -43.80
N ARG A 8 56.68 -16.28 -43.52
CA ARG A 8 55.93 -16.08 -42.95
C ARG A 8 54.94 -15.67 -42.76
N THR A 9 54.74 -15.47 -42.74
CA THR A 9 53.80 -15.03 -42.62
C THR A 9 52.89 -14.95 -42.06
N ARG A 10 52.36 -14.70 -41.58
CA ARG A 10 51.46 -14.51 -40.96
C ARG A 10 50.35 -14.34 -40.87
N PRO A 11 49.89 -14.21 -40.61
CA PRO A 11 48.78 -13.93 -40.53
C PRO A 11 48.08 -13.52 -39.94
N HIS A 12 47.67 -13.23 -39.56
CA HIS A 12 46.87 -12.78 -39.03
C HIS A 12 45.86 -12.69 -38.72
N SER A 13 45.52 -12.48 -38.53
CA SER A 13 44.61 -12.30 -38.29
C SER A 13 43.78 -11.98 -37.92
N THR A 14 43.56 -11.77 -37.79
CA THR A 14 42.73 -11.37 -37.49
C THR A 14 41.78 -11.31 -37.08
N SER A 15 41.40 -11.26 -36.90
CA SER A 15 40.49 -11.21 -36.48
C SER A 15 39.78 -10.75 -35.99
N GLU A 16 39.56 -10.40 -35.88
CA GLU A 16 38.83 -9.91 -35.57
C GLU A 16 37.84 -9.86 -35.27
N LYS A 17 37.57 -9.73 -34.97
CA LYS A 17 36.79 -9.58 -34.59
C LYS A 17 35.85 -9.15 -34.63
N THR A 18 35.43 -8.90 -34.57
CA THR A 18 34.49 -8.50 -34.83
C THR A 18 33.60 -8.47 -34.02
N ARG A 19 33.41 -8.12 -33.41
CA ARG A 19 32.62 -8.05 -32.62
C ARG A 19 31.56 -7.47 -32.99
N GLY A 20 31.03 -7.78 -33.14
CA GLY A 20 29.94 -7.43 -33.30
C GLY A 20 29.39 -6.49 -32.70
N PRO A 21 29.09 -5.78 -33.01
CA PRO A 21 28.63 -4.83 -32.46
C PRO A 21 27.41 -4.99 -31.97
N GLY A 22 27.15 -5.40 -32.06
CA GLY A 22 26.13 -5.58 -31.68
C GLY A 22 25.62 -5.62 -30.82
N ALA A 23 25.81 -5.77 -30.80
CA ALA A 23 25.59 -6.05 -30.01
C ALA A 23 25.00 -5.54 -29.18
N SER A 24 24.74 -4.93 -29.25
CA SER A 24 24.18 -4.58 -28.66
C SER A 24 23.65 -4.49 -27.68
N ARG A 25 23.75 -4.05 -27.11
CA ARG A 25 23.33 -3.82 -26.03
C ARG A 25 22.26 -2.90 -26.03
N PRO A 26 21.54 -2.74 -26.83
CA PRO A 26 20.39 -1.99 -26.75
C PRO A 26 19.54 -2.55 -25.74
N SER A 27 19.74 -3.71 -25.61
CA SER A 27 18.97 -4.45 -24.65
C SER A 27 19.03 -3.91 -23.24
N ASP A 28 20.11 -3.31 -22.82
CA ASP A 28 20.20 -2.76 -21.48
C ASP A 28 19.18 -1.63 -21.25
N THR A 29 19.05 -0.74 -22.23
CA THR A 29 18.08 0.33 -22.15
C THR A 29 16.65 -0.20 -22.26
N THR A 30 16.46 -1.18 -23.16
CA THR A 30 15.14 -1.81 -23.35
C THR A 30 14.75 -2.60 -22.11
N ALA A 31 15.67 -3.32 -21.50
CA ALA A 31 15.43 -4.09 -20.30
C ALA A 31 15.08 -3.17 -19.13
N ALA A 32 15.77 -2.04 -19.01
CA ALA A 32 15.48 -1.06 -17.96
C ALA A 32 14.09 -0.42 -18.17
N ALA A 33 13.73 -0.10 -19.41
CA ALA A 33 12.42 0.45 -19.72
C ALA A 33 11.31 -0.57 -19.45
N PHE A 34 11.54 -1.83 -19.80
CA PHE A 34 10.60 -2.92 -19.51
C PHE A 34 10.42 -3.13 -18.02
N ALA A 35 11.51 -3.14 -17.26
CA ALA A 35 11.47 -3.29 -15.81
C ALA A 35 10.67 -2.16 -15.15
N ARG A 36 10.87 -0.91 -15.59
CA ARG A 36 10.11 0.23 -15.09
C ARG A 36 8.62 0.11 -15.44
N ALA A 37 8.31 -0.29 -16.66
CA ALA A 37 6.94 -0.49 -17.10
C ALA A 37 6.26 -1.58 -16.26
N LEU A 38 6.98 -2.66 -15.98
CA LEU A 38 6.48 -3.76 -15.15
C LEU A 38 6.25 -3.30 -13.71
N GLU A 39 7.18 -2.55 -13.14
CA GLU A 39 7.02 -1.96 -11.81
C GLU A 39 5.80 -1.04 -11.75
N GLN A 40 5.66 -0.16 -12.74
CA GLN A 40 4.52 0.75 -12.80
C GLN A 40 3.20 -0.01 -12.91
N GLN A 41 3.17 -1.06 -13.69
CA GLN A 41 1.97 -1.88 -13.86
C GLN A 41 1.66 -2.66 -12.58
N MET A 42 2.66 -3.18 -11.91
CA MET A 42 2.50 -3.84 -10.60
C MET A 42 2.03 -2.84 -9.54
N ASP A 43 2.53 -1.63 -9.56
CA ASP A 43 2.10 -0.58 -8.64
C ASP A 43 0.64 -0.19 -8.87
N ILE A 44 0.23 -0.08 -10.12
CA ILE A 44 -1.16 0.24 -10.48
C ILE A 44 -2.07 -0.89 -10.01
N GLN A 45 -1.72 -2.13 -10.31
CA GLN A 45 -2.51 -3.29 -9.90
C GLN A 45 -2.57 -3.42 -8.38
N SER A 46 -1.46 -3.14 -7.72
CA SER A 46 -1.40 -3.15 -6.26
C SER A 46 -2.28 -2.06 -5.65
N ARG A 47 -2.32 -0.89 -6.27
CA ARG A 47 -3.19 0.21 -5.84
C ARG A 47 -4.67 -0.12 -6.03
N GLU A 48 -5.03 -0.69 -7.16
CA GLU A 48 -6.40 -1.10 -7.43
C GLU A 48 -6.87 -2.13 -6.41
N SER A 49 -6.06 -3.14 -6.17
CA SER A 49 -6.34 -4.18 -5.17
C SER A 49 -6.49 -3.59 -3.77
N MET A 50 -5.65 -2.62 -3.43
CA MET A 50 -5.72 -1.93 -2.16
C MET A 50 -7.01 -1.10 -2.02
N LEU A 51 -7.39 -0.40 -3.07
CA LEU A 51 -8.61 0.41 -3.08
C LEU A 51 -9.85 -0.47 -2.95
N GLU A 52 -9.87 -1.61 -3.63
CA GLU A 52 -10.94 -2.59 -3.48
C GLU A 52 -11.03 -3.08 -2.04
N ARG A 53 -9.88 -3.41 -1.44
CA ARG A 53 -9.85 -3.87 -0.07
C ARG A 53 -10.28 -2.80 0.93
N LEU A 54 -9.92 -1.55 0.69
CA LEU A 54 -10.38 -0.42 1.51
C LEU A 54 -11.89 -0.25 1.42
N ASP A 55 -12.46 -0.40 0.22
CA ASP A 55 -13.91 -0.32 0.03
C ASP A 55 -14.64 -1.42 0.77
N GLU A 56 -14.14 -2.65 0.70
CA GLU A 56 -14.68 -3.78 1.44
C GLU A 56 -14.65 -3.51 2.95
N LEU A 57 -13.49 -3.12 3.46
CA LEU A 57 -13.32 -2.83 4.89
C LEU A 57 -14.21 -1.68 5.35
N ARG A 58 -14.41 -0.69 4.49
CA ARG A 58 -15.31 0.43 4.80
C ARG A 58 -16.75 -0.05 4.92
N GLN A 59 -17.19 -0.92 4.02
CA GLN A 59 -18.53 -1.51 4.10
C GLN A 59 -18.68 -2.38 5.35
N GLU A 60 -17.65 -3.16 5.67
CA GLU A 60 -17.66 -3.96 6.90
C GLU A 60 -17.73 -3.08 8.15
N LEU A 61 -17.00 -1.97 8.15
CA LEU A 61 -17.04 -0.99 9.24
C LEU A 61 -18.43 -0.38 9.40
N ASP A 62 -19.08 0.00 8.30
CA ASP A 62 -20.44 0.54 8.33
C ASP A 62 -21.41 -0.49 8.88
N ASN A 63 -21.30 -1.73 8.47
CA ASN A 63 -22.15 -2.81 8.97
C ASN A 63 -21.90 -3.07 10.45
N ALA A 64 -20.64 -3.09 10.87
CA ALA A 64 -20.29 -3.24 12.28
C ALA A 64 -20.80 -2.07 13.11
N GLY A 65 -20.72 -0.85 12.58
CA GLY A 65 -21.26 0.36 13.22
C GLY A 65 -22.77 0.27 13.41
N LYS A 66 -23.48 -0.21 12.41
CA LYS A 66 -24.93 -0.39 12.50
C LYS A 66 -25.30 -1.43 13.53
N ARG A 67 -24.52 -2.51 13.63
CA ARG A 67 -24.74 -3.54 14.66
C ARG A 67 -24.51 -2.98 16.06
N LEU A 68 -23.43 -2.23 16.21
CA LEU A 68 -23.08 -1.61 17.49
C LEU A 68 -24.13 -0.58 17.90
N ASP A 69 -24.61 0.22 16.95
CA ASP A 69 -25.65 1.20 17.19
C ASP A 69 -26.95 0.52 17.63
N LYS A 70 -27.30 -0.57 16.97
CA LYS A 70 -28.51 -1.31 17.29
C LYS A 70 -28.39 -2.03 18.63
N SER A 71 -27.24 -2.59 18.92
CA SER A 71 -26.98 -3.37 20.13
C SER A 71 -25.58 -3.03 20.67
N PRO A 72 -25.48 -2.05 21.56
CA PRO A 72 -24.20 -1.60 22.09
C PRO A 72 -23.66 -2.59 23.13
N THR A 73 -23.09 -3.65 22.64
CA THR A 73 -22.46 -4.70 23.43
C THR A 73 -20.95 -4.70 23.21
N LEU A 74 -20.23 -5.30 24.14
CA LEU A 74 -18.79 -5.41 24.04
C LEU A 74 -18.38 -6.25 22.80
N THR A 75 -19.15 -7.28 22.48
CA THR A 75 -18.89 -8.10 21.29
C THR A 75 -18.99 -7.25 20.01
N ASN A 76 -20.05 -6.44 19.89
CA ASN A 76 -20.22 -5.58 18.71
C ASN A 76 -19.18 -4.47 18.68
N TYR A 77 -18.75 -3.98 19.85
CA TYR A 77 -17.64 -3.03 19.94
C TYR A 77 -16.34 -3.62 19.39
N TYR A 78 -16.00 -4.85 19.77
CA TYR A 78 -14.78 -5.48 19.28
C TYR A 78 -14.82 -5.73 17.78
N LEU A 79 -15.97 -6.10 17.22
CA LEU A 79 -16.13 -6.25 15.78
C LEU A 79 -15.92 -4.93 15.05
N PHE A 80 -16.46 -3.86 15.60
CA PHE A 80 -16.27 -2.51 15.06
C PHE A 80 -14.79 -2.12 15.12
N MET A 81 -14.15 -2.35 16.25
CA MET A 81 -12.72 -2.03 16.45
C MET A 81 -11.81 -2.85 15.54
N GLN A 82 -12.15 -4.10 15.31
CA GLN A 82 -11.35 -4.97 14.43
C GLN A 82 -11.34 -4.42 13.01
N ASN A 83 -12.50 -4.01 12.51
CA ASN A 83 -12.59 -3.41 11.18
C ASN A 83 -11.88 -2.05 11.12
N LEU A 84 -12.05 -1.24 12.15
CA LEU A 84 -11.37 0.04 12.27
C LEU A 84 -9.85 -0.11 12.23
N LYS A 85 -9.33 -1.06 13.00
CA LYS A 85 -7.90 -1.35 13.04
C LYS A 85 -7.39 -1.84 11.70
N SER A 86 -8.13 -2.70 11.02
CA SER A 86 -7.75 -3.20 9.70
C SER A 86 -7.61 -2.07 8.69
N ILE A 87 -8.54 -1.10 8.72
CA ILE A 87 -8.48 0.07 7.84
C ILE A 87 -7.26 0.92 8.16
N THR A 88 -7.05 1.26 9.43
CA THR A 88 -5.92 2.11 9.83
C THR A 88 -4.57 1.47 9.51
N GLU A 89 -4.44 0.18 9.73
CA GLU A 89 -3.21 -0.55 9.40
C GLU A 89 -2.96 -0.57 7.89
N LEU A 90 -3.99 -0.79 7.09
CA LEU A 90 -3.85 -0.80 5.63
C LEU A 90 -3.46 0.58 5.10
N VAL A 91 -4.06 1.64 5.61
CA VAL A 91 -3.75 3.01 5.21
C VAL A 91 -2.32 3.38 5.63
N GLN A 92 -1.92 3.04 6.84
CA GLN A 92 -0.56 3.32 7.32
C GLN A 92 0.48 2.57 6.52
N SER A 93 0.25 1.30 6.19
CA SER A 93 1.17 0.51 5.39
C SER A 93 1.29 1.02 3.95
N SER A 94 0.20 1.53 3.38
CA SER A 94 0.22 2.10 2.04
C SER A 94 0.88 3.48 2.00
N ALA A 95 0.72 4.28 3.05
CA ALA A 95 1.37 5.58 3.15
C ALA A 95 2.89 5.45 3.19
N TYR A 96 3.41 4.35 3.70
CA TYR A 96 4.83 4.07 3.69
C TYR A 96 5.39 3.84 2.29
N ARG A 97 4.55 3.39 1.37
CA ARG A 97 4.97 3.14 -0.01
C ARG A 97 4.85 4.35 -0.91
N VAL A 98 3.89 5.20 -0.62
CA VAL A 98 3.74 6.44 -1.36
C VAL A 98 4.41 7.51 -0.54
N VAL A 99 5.66 7.65 -0.76
CA VAL A 99 6.45 8.63 -0.12
C VAL A 99 5.72 9.90 -0.10
N THR A 100 5.47 10.30 1.03
CA THR A 100 5.28 11.58 1.19
C THR A 100 4.14 12.08 1.78
N VAL A 101 3.77 12.76 1.83
CA VAL A 101 2.80 13.72 2.11
C VAL A 101 2.08 13.42 3.36
N ASN A 102 2.46 14.04 4.39
CA ASN A 102 1.70 14.10 5.63
C ASN A 102 1.57 12.78 6.41
N ALA A 103 2.66 12.06 6.50
CA ALA A 103 2.73 10.96 7.47
C ALA A 103 2.40 11.48 8.88
N ALA A 104 2.79 12.73 9.18
CA ALA A 104 2.47 13.35 10.46
C ALA A 104 0.97 13.62 10.60
N ALA A 105 0.32 14.12 9.55
CA ALA A 105 -1.11 14.38 9.57
C ALA A 105 -1.91 13.08 9.65
N LEU A 106 -1.46 12.04 8.94
CA LEU A 106 -2.08 10.72 9.01
C LEU A 106 -1.97 10.15 10.42
N HIS A 107 -0.79 10.26 11.02
CA HIS A 107 -0.55 9.78 12.38
C HIS A 107 -1.45 10.51 13.38
N GLU A 108 -1.62 11.81 13.22
CA GLU A 108 -2.50 12.61 14.07
C GLU A 108 -3.96 12.16 13.96
N VAL A 109 -4.44 11.90 12.74
CA VAL A 109 -5.81 11.41 12.54
C VAL A 109 -5.98 10.04 13.18
N VAL A 110 -5.01 9.14 13.03
CA VAL A 110 -5.07 7.80 13.64
C VAL A 110 -5.11 7.90 15.16
N LEU A 111 -4.30 8.78 15.76
CA LEU A 111 -4.35 9.01 17.20
C LEU A 111 -5.72 9.53 17.64
N THR A 112 -6.31 10.43 16.86
CA THR A 112 -7.65 10.95 17.17
C THR A 112 -8.69 9.84 17.09
N ILE A 113 -8.59 8.96 16.09
CA ILE A 113 -9.48 7.80 15.96
C ILE A 113 -9.36 6.90 17.19
N ASP A 114 -8.14 6.63 17.65
CA ASP A 114 -7.90 5.80 18.82
C ASP A 114 -8.51 6.42 20.08
N GLU A 115 -8.38 7.74 20.26
CA GLU A 115 -8.97 8.46 21.38
C GLU A 115 -10.50 8.37 21.35
N GLN A 116 -11.09 8.56 20.18
CA GLN A 116 -12.53 8.49 20.01
C GLN A 116 -13.06 7.06 20.21
N ALA A 117 -12.25 6.07 19.84
CA ALA A 117 -12.59 4.67 20.07
C ALA A 117 -12.58 4.34 21.57
N ASP A 118 -11.63 4.88 22.32
CA ASP A 118 -11.58 4.72 23.78
C ASP A 118 -12.79 5.37 24.44
N GLU A 119 -13.21 6.54 23.99
CA GLU A 119 -14.42 7.18 24.47
C GLU A 119 -15.67 6.32 24.19
N LEU A 120 -15.74 5.73 22.99
CA LEU A 120 -16.81 4.81 22.62
C LEU A 120 -16.83 3.59 23.55
N TYR A 121 -15.66 3.04 23.86
CA TYR A 121 -15.54 1.93 24.79
C TYR A 121 -16.16 2.28 26.15
N GLN A 122 -15.85 3.45 26.69
CA GLN A 122 -16.40 3.89 27.97
C GLN A 122 -17.94 4.01 27.90
N MET A 123 -18.46 4.52 26.80
CA MET A 123 -19.91 4.63 26.60
C MET A 123 -20.59 3.27 26.51
N VAL A 124 -19.96 2.30 25.86
CA VAL A 124 -20.50 0.93 25.72
C VAL A 124 -20.44 0.18 27.05
N MET A 125 -19.42 0.45 27.86
CA MET A 125 -19.24 -0.20 29.16
C MET A 125 -20.04 0.47 30.30
N ALA A 126 -20.62 1.62 30.07
CA ALA A 126 -21.40 2.32 31.08
C ALA A 126 -22.65 1.53 31.46
N GLU A 127 -23.00 1.57 32.74
CA GLU A 127 -24.22 0.90 33.23
C GLU A 127 -25.47 1.45 32.57
N GLN A 128 -25.51 2.77 32.42
CA GLN A 128 -26.60 3.42 31.69
C GLN A 128 -26.08 3.90 30.36
N LYS A 129 -26.55 3.24 29.31
CA LYS A 129 -26.07 3.52 27.95
C LYS A 129 -26.92 4.61 27.33
N ASP A 130 -26.29 5.72 27.02
CA ASP A 130 -26.92 6.80 26.25
C ASP A 130 -26.78 6.45 24.75
N ARG A 131 -27.87 5.95 24.18
CA ARG A 131 -27.91 5.50 22.79
C ARG A 131 -27.59 6.63 21.82
N VAL A 132 -28.07 7.82 22.10
CA VAL A 132 -27.82 8.97 21.20
C VAL A 132 -26.36 9.33 21.16
N ARG A 133 -25.71 9.33 22.32
CA ARG A 133 -24.27 9.62 22.38
C ARG A 133 -23.45 8.54 21.71
N ILE A 134 -23.84 7.28 21.88
CA ILE A 134 -23.17 6.16 21.23
C ILE A 134 -23.29 6.28 19.71
N THR A 135 -24.50 6.58 19.21
CA THR A 135 -24.73 6.77 17.77
C THR A 135 -23.86 7.91 17.24
N HIS A 136 -23.83 9.04 17.92
CA HIS A 136 -22.98 10.16 17.50
C HIS A 136 -21.51 9.82 17.52
N GLN A 137 -21.06 9.07 18.51
CA GLN A 137 -19.67 8.67 18.63
C GLN A 137 -19.24 7.73 17.49
N ILE A 138 -20.11 6.77 17.15
CA ILE A 138 -19.89 5.88 16.00
C ILE A 138 -19.78 6.70 14.71
N MET A 139 -20.72 7.61 14.49
CA MET A 139 -20.72 8.46 13.30
C MET A 139 -19.48 9.35 13.25
N ARG A 140 -19.02 9.84 14.38
CA ARG A 140 -17.82 10.66 14.48
C ARG A 140 -16.57 9.87 14.05
N ILE A 141 -16.45 8.64 14.53
CA ILE A 141 -15.33 7.76 14.16
C ILE A 141 -15.39 7.45 12.66
N GLN A 142 -16.56 7.09 12.14
CA GLN A 142 -16.75 6.84 10.72
C GLN A 142 -16.39 8.08 9.87
N GLY A 143 -16.75 9.27 10.34
CA GLY A 143 -16.36 10.52 9.68
C GLY A 143 -14.87 10.74 9.66
N LEU A 144 -14.16 10.41 10.74
CA LEU A 144 -12.70 10.50 10.79
C LEU A 144 -12.06 9.51 9.83
N VAL A 145 -12.63 8.31 9.69
CA VAL A 145 -12.13 7.31 8.72
C VAL A 145 -12.31 7.84 7.29
N ILE A 146 -13.46 8.41 6.96
CA ILE A 146 -13.70 9.01 5.65
C ILE A 146 -12.68 10.12 5.38
N ASN A 147 -12.41 10.94 6.36
CA ASN A 147 -11.43 12.02 6.27
C ASN A 147 -10.02 11.48 6.02
N MET A 148 -9.68 10.40 6.68
CA MET A 148 -8.40 9.73 6.50
C MET A 148 -8.24 9.14 5.09
N LEU A 149 -9.34 8.66 4.50
CA LEU A 149 -9.34 8.04 3.17
C LEU A 149 -9.41 9.05 2.02
N SER A 150 -9.76 10.29 2.29
CA SER A 150 -9.79 11.35 1.29
C SER A 150 -8.55 12.24 1.40
#